data_25b5a6e42a12f7b2f637fdbf445d5a01
#
_entry.id   25b5a6e42a12f7b2f637fdbf445d5a01
#
_cell.length_a   1.000
_cell.length_b   1.000
_cell.length_c   1.000
_cell.angle_alpha   90.00
_cell.angle_beta   90.00
_cell.angle_gamma   90.00
#
_symmetry.space_group_name_H-M   'P 1'
#
loop_
_entity.id
_entity.type
_entity.pdbx_description
1 polymer ?
#
loop_
_entity_poly.entity_id
_entity_poly.type
_entity_poly.pdbx_seq_one_letter_code
_entity_poly.pdbx_strand_id
1 'polypeptide(L)'
;MTTDFVTLVLSCSVLALIQLLAALPWLAAVDPRTFFSYLRRPESWLYGLIGVVAVGAGAALFLENNTDRNTLAGYGRIYGAVLQAQLTADFFVLVFAVALKLWPKGGAVAHSAFRESLRQPMFWLLFFVALVMMWIFPFLPYFTLGEDIKMVKELGYDLIMLFAVVFAVFAASTSISEEIEGRTAVTLMSKPVSRRQFLLGKFLGIFMSALVMATILGWFMVWMFLFKENLDPPLGGDKNRVSDPAWVSRVVQEYVPAGEPAGFVRGVGLWFDDSGAVLPGLVIVSGQIMILLAIAVALATRLPVVVTIPICLVFYFLGHLTPILISVSRGKGGAFRLIEFMAQVFDTVLPGLEHFSLGAVIVRDAPLPAGQFALYTSEVSLYALLYTAIALLFGLILFEDRDLA
;
A
#
# COMPACT_ATOMS: atom_id res chain seq x y z
N MET A 1 -32.23 -19.57 -25.34
CA MET A 1 -31.57 -18.36 -25.88
C MET A 1 -32.04 -17.06 -25.22
N THR A 2 -33.34 -16.77 -25.13
CA THR A 2 -33.81 -15.50 -24.51
C THR A 2 -33.67 -15.41 -22.99
N THR A 3 -33.89 -16.49 -22.24
CA THR A 3 -33.72 -16.53 -20.79
C THR A 3 -32.27 -16.42 -20.36
N ASP A 4 -31.35 -17.02 -21.12
CA ASP A 4 -29.91 -16.97 -20.80
C ASP A 4 -29.32 -15.58 -21.03
N PHE A 5 -29.73 -14.89 -22.10
CA PHE A 5 -29.29 -13.52 -22.38
C PHE A 5 -29.80 -12.51 -21.33
N VAL A 6 -31.06 -12.66 -20.89
CA VAL A 6 -31.62 -11.78 -19.84
C VAL A 6 -30.85 -11.95 -18.51
N THR A 7 -30.55 -13.20 -18.16
CA THR A 7 -29.72 -13.48 -16.95
C THR A 7 -28.31 -12.93 -17.07
N LEU A 8 -27.72 -12.98 -18.26
CA LEU A 8 -26.39 -12.37 -18.51
C LEU A 8 -26.44 -10.84 -18.36
N VAL A 9 -27.44 -10.18 -18.96
CA VAL A 9 -27.64 -8.73 -18.84
C VAL A 9 -27.86 -8.33 -17.38
N LEU A 10 -28.65 -9.07 -16.63
CA LEU A 10 -28.88 -8.80 -15.20
C LEU A 10 -27.58 -8.94 -14.40
N SER A 11 -26.81 -10.01 -14.62
CA SER A 11 -25.52 -10.21 -13.95
C SER A 11 -24.52 -9.09 -14.24
N CYS A 12 -24.41 -8.70 -15.51
CA CYS A 12 -23.54 -7.58 -15.92
C CYS A 12 -24.03 -6.24 -15.37
N SER A 13 -25.35 -6.02 -15.26
CA SER A 13 -25.92 -4.82 -14.65
C SER A 13 -25.63 -4.74 -13.14
N VAL A 14 -25.65 -5.87 -12.44
CA VAL A 14 -25.24 -5.93 -11.02
C VAL A 14 -23.75 -5.57 -10.88
N LEU A 15 -22.89 -6.09 -11.73
CA LEU A 15 -21.47 -5.74 -11.72
C LEU A 15 -21.24 -4.26 -12.03
N ALA A 16 -21.97 -3.69 -13.03
CA ALA A 16 -21.92 -2.27 -13.32
C ALA A 16 -22.40 -1.40 -12.15
N LEU A 17 -23.42 -1.86 -11.42
CA LEU A 17 -23.91 -1.20 -10.21
C LEU A 17 -22.86 -1.22 -9.09
N ILE A 18 -22.18 -2.33 -8.89
CA ILE A 18 -21.08 -2.44 -7.90
C ILE A 18 -19.97 -1.44 -8.22
N GLN A 19 -19.56 -1.33 -9.49
CA GLN A 19 -18.56 -0.33 -9.91
C GLN A 19 -19.04 1.10 -9.66
N LEU A 20 -20.30 1.39 -9.97
CA LEU A 20 -20.88 2.71 -9.71
C LEU A 20 -20.89 3.03 -8.21
N LEU A 21 -21.33 2.09 -7.37
CA LEU A 21 -21.37 2.28 -5.92
C LEU A 21 -19.98 2.51 -5.34
N ALA A 22 -18.98 1.77 -5.82
CA ALA A 22 -17.57 1.99 -5.45
C ALA A 22 -17.02 3.33 -5.96
N ALA A 23 -17.61 3.92 -7.00
CA ALA A 23 -17.18 5.23 -7.48
C ALA A 23 -17.76 6.41 -6.68
N LEU A 24 -18.89 6.23 -6.00
CA LEU A 24 -19.60 7.34 -5.34
C LEU A 24 -18.78 8.06 -4.26
N PRO A 25 -18.06 7.40 -3.32
CA PRO A 25 -17.36 8.10 -2.24
C PRO A 25 -16.24 9.00 -2.76
N TRP A 26 -15.38 8.49 -3.66
CA TRP A 26 -14.28 9.31 -4.16
C TRP A 26 -14.77 10.41 -5.11
N LEU A 27 -15.83 10.19 -5.89
CA LEU A 27 -16.48 11.24 -6.69
C LEU A 27 -17.05 12.35 -5.79
N ALA A 28 -17.69 11.98 -4.67
CA ALA A 28 -18.15 12.94 -3.67
C ALA A 28 -17.01 13.76 -3.06
N ALA A 29 -15.83 13.16 -2.91
CA ALA A 29 -14.65 13.84 -2.38
C ALA A 29 -14.02 14.81 -3.38
N VAL A 30 -14.08 14.54 -4.68
CA VAL A 30 -13.53 15.40 -5.74
C VAL A 30 -14.30 16.71 -5.85
N ASP A 31 -15.62 16.66 -5.95
CA ASP A 31 -16.49 17.85 -5.98
C ASP A 31 -17.78 17.62 -5.18
N PRO A 32 -17.73 17.88 -3.86
CA PRO A 32 -18.88 17.64 -2.99
C PRO A 32 -20.10 18.47 -3.38
N ARG A 33 -19.91 19.73 -3.85
CA ARG A 33 -21.04 20.63 -4.13
C ARG A 33 -21.81 20.13 -5.33
N THR A 34 -21.15 19.84 -6.41
CA THR A 34 -21.76 19.33 -7.65
C THR A 34 -22.37 17.96 -7.40
N PHE A 35 -21.64 17.05 -6.75
CA PHE A 35 -22.10 15.70 -6.42
C PHE A 35 -23.42 15.71 -5.65
N PHE A 36 -23.51 16.39 -4.50
CA PHE A 36 -24.73 16.44 -3.70
C PHE A 36 -25.87 17.21 -4.39
N SER A 37 -25.56 18.17 -5.29
CA SER A 37 -26.57 18.84 -6.08
C SER A 37 -27.26 17.89 -7.08
N TYR A 38 -26.49 17.01 -7.72
CA TYR A 38 -27.03 16.00 -8.59
C TYR A 38 -27.77 14.89 -7.85
N LEU A 39 -27.26 14.44 -6.70
CA LEU A 39 -27.88 13.38 -5.92
C LEU A 39 -29.30 13.76 -5.42
N ARG A 40 -29.57 15.05 -5.24
CA ARG A 40 -30.89 15.55 -4.84
C ARG A 40 -31.93 15.61 -5.98
N ARG A 41 -31.48 15.46 -7.24
CA ARG A 41 -32.37 15.50 -8.40
C ARG A 41 -32.89 14.08 -8.70
N PRO A 42 -34.20 13.82 -8.73
CA PRO A 42 -34.72 12.48 -9.02
C PRO A 42 -34.33 12.00 -10.42
N GLU A 43 -34.15 12.90 -11.36
CA GLU A 43 -33.72 12.61 -12.73
C GLU A 43 -32.34 11.94 -12.78
N SER A 44 -31.44 12.32 -11.85
CA SER A 44 -30.08 11.75 -11.80
C SER A 44 -30.08 10.27 -11.46
N TRP A 45 -31.00 9.83 -10.61
CA TRP A 45 -31.17 8.41 -10.31
C TRP A 45 -31.69 7.61 -11.49
N LEU A 46 -32.62 8.21 -12.27
CA LEU A 46 -33.11 7.60 -13.50
C LEU A 46 -31.98 7.47 -14.52
N TYR A 47 -31.19 8.53 -14.75
CA TYR A 47 -30.02 8.46 -15.66
C TYR A 47 -28.96 7.47 -15.17
N GLY A 48 -28.74 7.41 -13.86
CA GLY A 48 -27.84 6.41 -13.25
C GLY A 48 -28.30 4.99 -13.53
N LEU A 49 -29.58 4.70 -13.32
CA LEU A 49 -30.17 3.38 -13.59
C LEU A 49 -30.08 3.02 -15.08
N ILE A 50 -30.46 3.94 -15.96
CA ILE A 50 -30.37 3.74 -17.42
C ILE A 50 -28.89 3.48 -17.80
N GLY A 51 -27.94 4.24 -17.26
CA GLY A 51 -26.52 4.06 -17.49
C GLY A 51 -26.02 2.69 -17.05
N VAL A 52 -26.40 2.22 -15.86
CA VAL A 52 -26.05 0.88 -15.34
C VAL A 52 -26.59 -0.22 -16.26
N VAL A 53 -27.86 -0.12 -16.67
CA VAL A 53 -28.47 -1.12 -17.57
C VAL A 53 -27.82 -1.08 -18.96
N ALA A 54 -27.53 0.11 -19.49
CA ALA A 54 -26.88 0.27 -20.80
C ALA A 54 -25.46 -0.31 -20.79
N VAL A 55 -24.67 -0.02 -19.74
CA VAL A 55 -23.33 -0.60 -19.57
C VAL A 55 -23.42 -2.11 -19.36
N GLY A 56 -24.38 -2.59 -18.57
CA GLY A 56 -24.63 -4.01 -18.33
C GLY A 56 -25.00 -4.74 -19.63
N ALA A 57 -25.88 -4.17 -20.45
CA ALA A 57 -26.26 -4.73 -21.76
C ALA A 57 -25.06 -4.75 -22.73
N GLY A 58 -24.29 -3.67 -22.80
CA GLY A 58 -23.07 -3.62 -23.61
C GLY A 58 -22.03 -4.67 -23.19
N ALA A 59 -21.81 -4.83 -21.87
CA ALA A 59 -20.94 -5.86 -21.33
C ALA A 59 -21.45 -7.27 -21.63
N ALA A 60 -22.77 -7.49 -21.53
CA ALA A 60 -23.39 -8.79 -21.86
C ALA A 60 -23.16 -9.16 -23.36
N LEU A 61 -23.38 -8.23 -24.26
CA LEU A 61 -23.10 -8.43 -25.68
C LEU A 61 -21.63 -8.74 -25.97
N PHE A 62 -20.72 -8.09 -25.23
CA PHE A 62 -19.30 -8.35 -25.35
C PHE A 62 -18.93 -9.74 -24.83
N LEU A 63 -19.49 -10.16 -23.68
CA LEU A 63 -19.18 -11.45 -23.05
C LEU A 63 -19.82 -12.62 -23.83
N GLU A 64 -21.00 -12.45 -24.41
CA GLU A 64 -21.69 -13.47 -25.25
C GLU A 64 -20.80 -13.93 -26.42
N ASN A 65 -19.97 -13.03 -26.96
CA ASN A 65 -19.06 -13.37 -28.07
C ASN A 65 -17.77 -14.08 -27.60
N ASN A 66 -17.52 -14.19 -26.28
CA ASN A 66 -16.33 -14.78 -25.72
C ASN A 66 -16.69 -15.95 -24.78
N THR A 67 -16.68 -17.15 -25.34
CA THR A 67 -17.04 -18.38 -24.62
C THR A 67 -15.85 -19.04 -23.89
N ASP A 68 -14.60 -18.59 -24.18
CA ASP A 68 -13.42 -19.17 -23.55
C ASP A 68 -13.33 -18.76 -22.09
N ARG A 69 -13.33 -19.75 -21.21
CA ARG A 69 -13.33 -19.57 -19.75
C ARG A 69 -12.09 -18.81 -19.22
N ASN A 70 -10.95 -18.98 -19.86
CA ASN A 70 -9.71 -18.31 -19.44
C ASN A 70 -9.71 -16.84 -19.84
N THR A 71 -10.21 -16.54 -21.02
CA THR A 71 -10.39 -15.17 -21.53
C THR A 71 -11.37 -14.40 -20.65
N LEU A 72 -12.51 -15.02 -20.28
CA LEU A 72 -13.49 -14.44 -19.37
C LEU A 72 -12.90 -14.16 -17.98
N ALA A 73 -12.09 -15.09 -17.44
CA ALA A 73 -11.40 -14.87 -16.19
C ALA A 73 -10.36 -13.73 -16.30
N GLY A 74 -9.70 -13.56 -17.44
CA GLY A 74 -8.81 -12.42 -17.70
C GLY A 74 -9.56 -11.07 -17.62
N TYR A 75 -10.72 -10.96 -18.25
CA TYR A 75 -11.57 -9.76 -18.16
C TYR A 75 -12.08 -9.53 -16.73
N GLY A 76 -12.45 -10.61 -16.02
CA GLY A 76 -12.83 -10.55 -14.60
C GLY A 76 -11.71 -9.99 -13.71
N ARG A 77 -10.45 -10.38 -13.95
CA ARG A 77 -9.29 -9.83 -13.23
C ARG A 77 -9.11 -8.34 -13.48
N ILE A 78 -9.26 -7.88 -14.72
CA ILE A 78 -9.18 -6.44 -15.04
C ILE A 78 -10.28 -5.66 -14.32
N TYR A 79 -11.52 -6.18 -14.34
CA TYR A 79 -12.64 -5.59 -13.61
C TYR A 79 -12.34 -5.53 -12.10
N GLY A 80 -11.84 -6.62 -11.52
CA GLY A 80 -11.43 -6.69 -10.10
C GLY A 80 -10.35 -5.67 -9.76
N ALA A 81 -9.35 -5.49 -10.64
CA ALA A 81 -8.30 -4.50 -10.45
C ALA A 81 -8.84 -3.06 -10.45
N VAL A 82 -9.76 -2.73 -11.37
CA VAL A 82 -10.42 -1.41 -11.40
C VAL A 82 -11.25 -1.18 -10.13
N LEU A 83 -12.02 -2.19 -9.71
CA LEU A 83 -12.81 -2.12 -8.47
C LEU A 83 -11.90 -1.89 -7.26
N GLN A 84 -10.80 -2.61 -7.17
CA GLN A 84 -9.83 -2.46 -6.10
C GLN A 84 -9.17 -1.07 -6.09
N ALA A 85 -8.85 -0.52 -7.25
CA ALA A 85 -8.31 0.84 -7.34
C ALA A 85 -9.31 1.88 -6.79
N GLN A 86 -10.60 1.73 -7.08
CA GLN A 86 -11.66 2.57 -6.52
C GLN A 86 -11.77 2.41 -5.00
N LEU A 87 -11.84 1.17 -4.50
CA LEU A 87 -11.88 0.89 -3.06
C LEU A 87 -10.64 1.42 -2.33
N THR A 88 -9.49 1.40 -2.97
CA THR A 88 -8.25 1.98 -2.43
C THR A 88 -8.38 3.51 -2.34
N ALA A 89 -8.91 4.18 -3.36
CA ALA A 89 -9.18 5.62 -3.31
C ALA A 89 -10.18 5.95 -2.19
N ASP A 90 -11.25 5.17 -2.06
CA ASP A 90 -12.25 5.33 -1.00
C ASP A 90 -11.66 5.16 0.39
N PHE A 91 -10.72 4.24 0.57
CA PHE A 91 -10.00 4.09 1.84
C PHE A 91 -9.29 5.38 2.23
N PHE A 92 -8.53 6.02 1.33
CA PHE A 92 -7.85 7.28 1.61
C PHE A 92 -8.84 8.42 1.86
N VAL A 93 -9.92 8.50 1.09
CA VAL A 93 -11.01 9.47 1.30
C VAL A 93 -11.61 9.30 2.69
N LEU A 94 -11.91 8.05 3.09
CA LEU A 94 -12.48 7.74 4.39
C LEU A 94 -11.52 8.13 5.53
N VAL A 95 -10.24 7.80 5.43
CA VAL A 95 -9.23 8.16 6.44
C VAL A 95 -9.20 9.68 6.66
N PHE A 96 -9.16 10.47 5.58
CA PHE A 96 -9.17 11.93 5.71
C PHE A 96 -10.52 12.48 6.18
N ALA A 97 -11.65 11.90 5.77
CA ALA A 97 -12.97 12.29 6.27
C ALA A 97 -13.08 12.07 7.78
N VAL A 98 -12.60 10.91 8.27
CA VAL A 98 -12.56 10.59 9.70
C VAL A 98 -11.59 11.53 10.43
N ALA A 99 -10.39 11.74 9.90
CA ALA A 99 -9.40 12.65 10.50
C ALA A 99 -9.93 14.08 10.61
N LEU A 100 -10.58 14.61 9.58
CA LEU A 100 -11.19 15.95 9.59
C LEU A 100 -12.35 16.05 10.57
N LYS A 101 -13.12 14.98 10.77
CA LYS A 101 -14.25 14.94 11.71
C LYS A 101 -13.81 14.84 13.16
N LEU A 102 -12.87 13.93 13.46
CA LEU A 102 -12.40 13.66 14.83
C LEU A 102 -11.35 14.67 15.29
N TRP A 103 -10.53 15.17 14.39
CA TRP A 103 -9.41 16.06 14.69
C TRP A 103 -9.27 17.17 13.64
N PRO A 104 -10.23 18.14 13.58
CA PRO A 104 -10.36 19.06 12.45
C PRO A 104 -9.11 19.84 12.09
N LYS A 105 -8.39 20.38 13.10
CA LYS A 105 -7.18 21.17 12.87
C LYS A 105 -6.00 20.35 12.41
N GLY A 106 -5.72 19.24 13.08
CA GLY A 106 -4.63 18.33 12.69
C GLY A 106 -4.94 17.59 11.40
N GLY A 107 -6.18 17.17 11.19
CA GLY A 107 -6.65 16.57 9.95
C GLY A 107 -6.52 17.50 8.74
N ALA A 108 -6.75 18.81 8.92
CA ALA A 108 -6.54 19.81 7.87
C ALA A 108 -5.06 19.95 7.52
N VAL A 109 -4.15 19.94 8.52
CA VAL A 109 -2.71 19.91 8.30
C VAL A 109 -2.30 18.62 7.58
N ALA A 110 -2.82 17.46 8.02
CA ALA A 110 -2.53 16.18 7.39
C ALA A 110 -2.97 16.14 5.92
N HIS A 111 -4.18 16.60 5.63
CA HIS A 111 -4.67 16.65 4.25
C HIS A 111 -3.86 17.61 3.38
N SER A 112 -3.43 18.76 3.93
CA SER A 112 -2.55 19.69 3.21
C SER A 112 -1.18 19.05 2.91
N ALA A 113 -0.55 18.42 3.92
CA ALA A 113 0.73 17.74 3.78
C ALA A 113 0.66 16.57 2.77
N PHE A 114 -0.41 15.80 2.79
CA PHE A 114 -0.69 14.73 1.83
C PHE A 114 -0.71 15.26 0.39
N ARG A 115 -1.49 16.32 0.14
CA ARG A 115 -1.59 16.93 -1.20
C ARG A 115 -0.29 17.54 -1.66
N GLU A 116 0.46 18.15 -0.75
CA GLU A 116 1.79 18.71 -0.98
C GLU A 116 2.75 17.59 -1.41
N SER A 117 2.83 16.51 -0.63
CA SER A 117 3.72 15.38 -0.88
C SER A 117 3.45 14.69 -2.21
N LEU A 118 2.19 14.47 -2.59
CA LEU A 118 1.84 13.88 -3.89
C LEU A 118 2.17 14.80 -5.09
N ARG A 119 2.28 16.11 -4.87
CA ARG A 119 2.65 17.07 -5.91
C ARG A 119 4.16 17.26 -6.07
N GLN A 120 4.95 16.76 -5.12
CA GLN A 120 6.41 16.85 -5.21
C GLN A 120 6.93 16.05 -6.41
N PRO A 121 7.83 16.62 -7.24
CA PRO A 121 8.43 15.88 -8.35
C PRO A 121 9.15 14.61 -7.91
N MET A 122 9.70 14.61 -6.68
CA MET A 122 10.41 13.48 -6.10
C MET A 122 9.52 12.26 -5.88
N PHE A 123 8.22 12.46 -5.55
CA PHE A 123 7.24 11.38 -5.49
C PHE A 123 7.17 10.61 -6.81
N TRP A 124 6.95 11.35 -7.89
CA TRP A 124 6.78 10.76 -9.22
C TRP A 124 8.08 10.15 -9.76
N LEU A 125 9.22 10.78 -9.49
CA LEU A 125 10.54 10.26 -9.88
C LEU A 125 10.76 8.88 -9.23
N LEU A 126 10.66 8.80 -7.90
CA LEU A 126 10.86 7.56 -7.16
C LEU A 126 9.84 6.49 -7.54
N PHE A 127 8.58 6.89 -7.70
CA PHE A 127 7.51 6.00 -8.12
C PHE A 127 7.77 5.36 -9.49
N PHE A 128 8.13 6.15 -10.50
CA PHE A 128 8.42 5.62 -11.83
C PHE A 128 9.70 4.79 -11.88
N VAL A 129 10.74 5.18 -11.14
CA VAL A 129 11.96 4.35 -11.01
C VAL A 129 11.63 3.01 -10.38
N ALA A 130 10.84 3.00 -9.30
CA ALA A 130 10.39 1.76 -8.66
C ALA A 130 9.57 0.88 -9.61
N LEU A 131 8.65 1.46 -10.40
CA LEU A 131 7.88 0.72 -11.40
C LEU A 131 8.77 0.08 -12.46
N VAL A 132 9.75 0.82 -12.99
CA VAL A 132 10.68 0.30 -14.00
C VAL A 132 11.54 -0.83 -13.41
N MET A 133 12.07 -0.65 -12.20
CA MET A 133 12.86 -1.69 -11.54
C MET A 133 12.02 -2.95 -11.28
N MET A 134 10.79 -2.78 -10.79
CA MET A 134 9.87 -3.88 -10.54
C MET A 134 9.50 -4.62 -11.84
N TRP A 135 9.33 -3.90 -12.95
CA TRP A 135 9.06 -4.50 -14.26
C TRP A 135 10.22 -5.37 -14.79
N ILE A 136 11.45 -5.09 -14.36
CA ILE A 136 12.64 -5.87 -14.77
C ILE A 136 12.70 -7.23 -14.03
N PHE A 137 12.18 -7.33 -12.80
CA PHE A 137 12.31 -8.54 -11.97
C PHE A 137 11.82 -9.84 -12.62
N PRO A 138 10.69 -9.92 -13.33
CA PRO A 138 10.25 -11.15 -13.99
C PRO A 138 11.24 -11.68 -15.05
N PHE A 139 12.09 -10.83 -15.62
CA PHE A 139 13.05 -11.19 -16.67
C PHE A 139 14.40 -11.61 -16.12
N LEU A 140 14.66 -11.42 -14.83
CA LEU A 140 15.92 -11.86 -14.22
C LEU A 140 15.93 -13.38 -14.08
N PRO A 141 17.03 -14.04 -14.50
CA PRO A 141 17.20 -15.48 -14.28
C PRO A 141 17.56 -15.72 -12.81
N TYR A 142 16.62 -16.22 -12.05
CA TYR A 142 16.86 -16.64 -10.67
C TYR A 142 17.33 -18.10 -10.66
N PHE A 143 18.41 -18.41 -9.94
CA PHE A 143 18.91 -19.78 -9.79
C PHE A 143 18.22 -20.50 -8.61
N THR A 144 16.89 -20.51 -8.60
CA THR A 144 16.07 -20.96 -7.45
C THR A 144 15.40 -22.31 -7.64
N LEU A 145 15.78 -23.10 -8.65
CA LEU A 145 15.24 -24.44 -8.90
C LEU A 145 13.69 -24.51 -8.96
N GLY A 146 13.04 -23.46 -9.45
CA GLY A 146 11.58 -23.41 -9.62
C GLY A 146 10.84 -22.55 -8.57
N GLU A 147 11.55 -21.89 -7.65
CA GLU A 147 10.97 -20.99 -6.64
C GLU A 147 11.09 -19.49 -7.00
N ASP A 148 11.22 -19.18 -8.27
CA ASP A 148 11.45 -17.83 -8.79
C ASP A 148 10.38 -16.83 -8.31
N ILE A 149 9.12 -17.27 -8.16
CA ILE A 149 8.02 -16.41 -7.70
C ILE A 149 8.26 -15.96 -6.25
N LYS A 150 8.84 -16.80 -5.38
CA LYS A 150 9.17 -16.42 -4.00
C LYS A 150 10.23 -15.31 -3.98
N MET A 151 11.28 -15.44 -4.80
CA MET A 151 12.32 -14.41 -4.94
C MET A 151 11.78 -13.11 -5.50
N VAL A 152 10.90 -13.16 -6.50
CA VAL A 152 10.26 -11.99 -7.07
C VAL A 152 9.36 -11.30 -6.02
N LYS A 153 8.68 -12.06 -5.15
CA LYS A 153 7.90 -11.51 -4.03
C LYS A 153 8.79 -10.77 -3.03
N GLU A 154 9.87 -11.39 -2.59
CA GLU A 154 10.80 -10.81 -1.64
C GLU A 154 11.39 -9.51 -2.17
N LEU A 155 11.97 -9.54 -3.37
CA LEU A 155 12.54 -8.36 -4.02
C LEU A 155 11.49 -7.28 -4.27
N GLY A 156 10.25 -7.67 -4.59
CA GLY A 156 9.14 -6.74 -4.76
C GLY A 156 8.81 -5.97 -3.48
N TYR A 157 8.70 -6.65 -2.36
CA TYR A 157 8.45 -6.00 -1.07
C TYR A 157 9.62 -5.13 -0.61
N ASP A 158 10.85 -5.61 -0.76
CA ASP A 158 12.05 -4.86 -0.39
C ASP A 158 12.16 -3.57 -1.22
N LEU A 159 11.83 -3.65 -2.50
CA LEU A 159 11.81 -2.49 -3.38
C LEU A 159 10.72 -1.49 -2.99
N ILE A 160 9.49 -1.95 -2.73
CA ILE A 160 8.39 -1.09 -2.26
C ILE A 160 8.81 -0.39 -0.97
N MET A 161 9.36 -1.13 -0.03
CA MET A 161 9.81 -0.66 1.26
C MET A 161 10.90 0.42 1.11
N LEU A 162 11.94 0.13 0.32
CA LEU A 162 13.04 1.06 0.09
C LEU A 162 12.56 2.39 -0.50
N PHE A 163 11.80 2.34 -1.60
CA PHE A 163 11.37 3.55 -2.29
C PHE A 163 10.35 4.37 -1.49
N ALA A 164 9.42 3.70 -0.79
CA ALA A 164 8.46 4.38 0.05
C ALA A 164 9.11 5.04 1.29
N VAL A 165 10.11 4.38 1.90
CA VAL A 165 10.91 4.94 3.01
C VAL A 165 11.73 6.13 2.53
N VAL A 166 12.46 6.00 1.42
CA VAL A 166 13.28 7.10 0.87
C VAL A 166 12.39 8.31 0.56
N PHE A 167 11.23 8.08 -0.06
CA PHE A 167 10.26 9.14 -0.30
C PHE A 167 9.76 9.77 1.01
N ALA A 168 9.36 8.98 2.00
CA ALA A 168 8.81 9.46 3.25
C ALA A 168 9.83 10.32 4.03
N VAL A 169 11.08 9.86 4.11
CA VAL A 169 12.19 10.58 4.75
C VAL A 169 12.48 11.90 4.03
N PHE A 170 12.54 11.86 2.69
CA PHE A 170 12.76 13.06 1.89
C PHE A 170 11.61 14.07 2.07
N ALA A 171 10.36 13.62 1.93
CA ALA A 171 9.19 14.48 2.07
C ALA A 171 9.07 15.10 3.48
N ALA A 172 9.38 14.33 4.54
CA ALA A 172 9.39 14.86 5.90
C ALA A 172 10.49 15.90 6.11
N SER A 173 11.69 15.59 5.64
CA SER A 173 12.84 16.48 5.79
C SER A 173 12.62 17.81 5.09
N THR A 174 12.16 17.80 3.83
CA THR A 174 11.88 19.02 3.07
C THR A 174 10.69 19.79 3.63
N SER A 175 9.55 19.12 3.83
CA SER A 175 8.30 19.77 4.24
C SER A 175 8.38 20.40 5.65
N ILE A 176 9.14 19.81 6.57
CA ILE A 176 9.23 20.31 7.95
C ILE A 176 10.40 21.30 8.10
N SER A 177 11.61 20.94 7.64
CA SER A 177 12.77 21.82 7.79
C SER A 177 12.61 23.14 7.04
N GLU A 178 12.10 23.11 5.80
CA GLU A 178 11.89 24.32 5.00
C GLU A 178 10.84 25.26 5.62
N GLU A 179 9.76 24.71 6.19
CA GLU A 179 8.75 25.54 6.87
C GLU A 179 9.29 26.16 8.17
N ILE A 180 10.17 25.45 8.87
CA ILE A 180 10.77 25.96 10.09
C ILE A 180 11.88 26.99 9.79
N GLU A 181 12.78 26.70 8.84
CA GLU A 181 13.88 27.60 8.44
C GLU A 181 13.35 28.83 7.71
N GLY A 182 12.34 28.68 6.86
CA GLY A 182 11.68 29.77 6.15
C GLY A 182 10.78 30.66 7.01
N ARG A 183 10.69 30.41 8.33
CA ARG A 183 9.78 31.10 9.28
C ARG A 183 8.30 31.06 8.87
N THR A 184 7.93 30.24 7.88
CA THR A 184 6.54 30.06 7.45
C THR A 184 5.73 29.32 8.53
N ALA A 185 6.39 28.50 9.38
CA ALA A 185 5.78 27.90 10.57
C ALA A 185 5.23 28.96 11.54
N VAL A 186 5.87 30.11 11.67
CA VAL A 186 5.39 31.22 12.54
C VAL A 186 4.06 31.79 12.00
N THR A 187 3.93 31.98 10.70
CA THR A 187 2.70 32.44 10.05
C THR A 187 1.56 31.40 10.13
N LEU A 188 1.91 30.13 10.10
CA LEU A 188 0.96 29.04 10.30
C LEU A 188 0.49 28.96 11.76
N MET A 189 1.37 29.24 12.73
CA MET A 189 1.07 29.27 14.17
C MET A 189 0.36 30.56 14.62
N SER A 190 0.33 31.62 13.79
CA SER A 190 -0.57 32.76 14.02
C SER A 190 -2.05 32.36 13.88
N LYS A 191 -2.35 31.23 13.20
CA LYS A 191 -3.64 30.56 13.22
C LYS A 191 -3.73 29.66 14.48
N PRO A 192 -4.92 29.31 14.98
CA PRO A 192 -5.10 28.53 16.21
C PRO A 192 -4.75 27.03 16.01
N VAL A 193 -3.53 26.74 15.55
CA VAL A 193 -2.97 25.38 15.37
C VAL A 193 -1.84 25.22 16.38
N SER A 194 -1.89 24.17 17.21
CA SER A 194 -0.81 23.87 18.17
C SER A 194 0.38 23.19 17.49
N ARG A 195 1.59 23.30 18.09
CA ARG A 195 2.80 22.61 17.62
C ARG A 195 2.57 21.09 17.47
N ARG A 196 1.81 20.49 18.37
CA ARG A 196 1.43 19.07 18.32
C ARG A 196 0.56 18.75 17.10
N GLN A 197 -0.45 19.58 16.84
CA GLN A 197 -1.32 19.41 15.67
C GLN A 197 -0.56 19.56 14.36
N PHE A 198 0.41 20.46 14.32
CA PHE A 198 1.29 20.65 13.16
C PHE A 198 2.15 19.40 12.92
N LEU A 199 2.95 18.98 13.91
CA LEU A 199 3.89 17.87 13.73
C LEU A 199 3.20 16.54 13.42
N LEU A 200 2.17 16.19 14.21
CA LEU A 200 1.40 14.96 14.00
C LEU A 200 0.58 15.01 12.70
N GLY A 201 0.07 16.18 12.32
CA GLY A 201 -0.61 16.37 11.04
C GLY A 201 0.34 16.15 9.85
N LYS A 202 1.54 16.74 9.88
CA LYS A 202 2.57 16.52 8.86
C LYS A 202 2.97 15.04 8.77
N PHE A 203 3.23 14.40 9.91
CA PHE A 203 3.51 12.98 9.96
C PHE A 203 2.41 12.15 9.29
N LEU A 204 1.14 12.34 9.68
CA LEU A 204 0.02 11.60 9.13
C LEU A 204 -0.15 11.84 7.63
N GLY A 205 -0.03 13.08 7.17
CA GLY A 205 -0.17 13.41 5.75
C GLY A 205 0.90 12.79 4.87
N ILE A 206 2.17 12.86 5.30
CA ILE A 206 3.30 12.26 4.57
C ILE A 206 3.22 10.73 4.64
N PHE A 207 2.84 10.15 5.76
CA PHE A 207 2.61 8.72 5.90
C PHE A 207 1.56 8.22 4.91
N MET A 208 0.42 8.91 4.81
CA MET A 208 -0.62 8.57 3.84
C MET A 208 -0.12 8.64 2.39
N SER A 209 0.72 9.61 2.03
CA SER A 209 1.28 9.68 0.68
C SER A 209 2.27 8.56 0.38
N ALA A 210 3.08 8.15 1.37
CA ALA A 210 3.95 6.99 1.23
C ALA A 210 3.14 5.68 1.13
N LEU A 211 2.03 5.56 1.85
CA LEU A 211 1.09 4.45 1.71
C LEU A 211 0.45 4.39 0.32
N VAL A 212 0.10 5.54 -0.29
CA VAL A 212 -0.38 5.57 -1.69
C VAL A 212 0.66 4.95 -2.61
N MET A 213 1.93 5.36 -2.49
CA MET A 213 3.03 4.79 -3.28
C MET A 213 3.15 3.28 -3.05
N ALA A 214 3.23 2.84 -1.81
CA ALA A 214 3.36 1.42 -1.45
C ALA A 214 2.17 0.58 -1.95
N THR A 215 0.95 1.09 -1.84
CA THR A 215 -0.25 0.38 -2.28
C THR A 215 -0.31 0.22 -3.80
N ILE A 216 -0.02 1.28 -4.56
CA ILE A 216 -0.04 1.21 -6.03
C ILE A 216 1.07 0.26 -6.52
N LEU A 217 2.28 0.33 -5.96
CA LEU A 217 3.36 -0.59 -6.28
C LEU A 217 3.01 -2.04 -5.88
N GLY A 218 2.32 -2.23 -4.74
CA GLY A 218 1.83 -3.54 -4.30
C GLY A 218 0.81 -4.15 -5.27
N TRP A 219 -0.12 -3.34 -5.81
CA TRP A 219 -1.05 -3.81 -6.85
C TRP A 219 -0.35 -4.10 -8.17
N PHE A 220 0.65 -3.30 -8.52
CA PHE A 220 1.49 -3.57 -9.69
C PHE A 220 2.26 -4.88 -9.53
N MET A 221 2.71 -5.22 -8.32
CA MET A 221 3.38 -6.49 -8.02
C MET A 221 2.47 -7.71 -8.29
N VAL A 222 1.15 -7.59 -8.07
CA VAL A 222 0.20 -8.67 -8.43
C VAL A 222 0.22 -8.92 -9.94
N TRP A 223 0.18 -7.87 -10.75
CA TRP A 223 0.29 -8.00 -12.21
C TRP A 223 1.63 -8.63 -12.64
N MET A 224 2.70 -8.27 -11.95
CA MET A 224 4.03 -8.82 -12.21
C MET A 224 4.08 -10.34 -11.94
N PHE A 225 3.42 -10.83 -10.87
CA PHE A 225 3.33 -12.27 -10.60
C PHE A 225 2.56 -13.00 -11.70
N LEU A 226 1.41 -12.48 -12.10
CA LEU A 226 0.62 -13.05 -13.18
C LEU A 226 1.39 -13.08 -14.51
N PHE A 227 2.22 -12.06 -14.75
CA PHE A 227 3.09 -12.02 -15.91
C PHE A 227 4.21 -13.06 -15.84
N LYS A 228 4.87 -13.19 -14.68
CA LYS A 228 5.95 -14.21 -14.46
C LYS A 228 5.41 -15.62 -14.61
N GLU A 229 4.25 -15.95 -14.06
CA GLU A 229 3.60 -17.26 -14.23
C GLU A 229 3.30 -17.61 -15.70
N ASN A 230 3.04 -16.60 -16.53
CA ASN A 230 2.85 -16.82 -17.96
C ASN A 230 4.16 -16.99 -18.73
N LEU A 231 5.26 -16.34 -18.29
CA LEU A 231 6.59 -16.47 -18.89
C LEU A 231 7.21 -17.83 -18.57
N ASP A 232 7.21 -18.22 -17.30
CA ASP A 232 7.82 -19.45 -16.80
C ASP A 232 6.77 -20.29 -16.06
N PRO A 233 6.00 -21.09 -16.79
CA PRO A 233 5.03 -21.98 -16.15
C PRO A 233 5.81 -23.00 -15.27
N PRO A 234 5.30 -23.30 -14.06
CA PRO A 234 5.99 -24.20 -13.12
C PRO A 234 6.27 -25.55 -13.79
N LEU A 235 7.50 -26.05 -13.60
CA LEU A 235 7.98 -27.33 -14.15
C LEU A 235 7.03 -28.47 -13.71
N GLY A 236 6.38 -29.12 -14.68
CA GLY A 236 5.42 -30.21 -14.45
C GLY A 236 3.99 -29.76 -14.15
N GLY A 237 3.69 -28.48 -14.25
CA GLY A 237 2.38 -27.92 -13.98
C GLY A 237 1.49 -27.95 -15.21
N ASP A 238 0.46 -28.77 -15.18
CA ASP A 238 -0.76 -28.53 -15.94
C ASP A 238 -1.32 -27.16 -15.48
N LYS A 239 -1.36 -26.17 -16.38
CA LYS A 239 -1.93 -24.83 -16.10
C LYS A 239 -3.37 -24.89 -15.50
N ASN A 240 -4.02 -26.04 -15.62
CA ASN A 240 -5.35 -26.33 -15.10
C ASN A 240 -5.35 -26.92 -13.68
N ARG A 241 -4.19 -27.15 -13.04
CA ARG A 241 -4.11 -27.86 -11.75
C ARG A 241 -4.00 -26.98 -10.51
N VAL A 242 -3.87 -25.68 -10.64
CA VAL A 242 -4.12 -24.80 -9.49
C VAL A 242 -5.61 -24.77 -9.29
N SER A 243 -6.09 -25.59 -8.34
CA SER A 243 -7.50 -25.56 -7.92
C SER A 243 -7.80 -24.14 -7.45
N ASP A 244 -8.88 -23.58 -8.00
CA ASP A 244 -9.36 -22.26 -7.54
C ASP A 244 -9.47 -22.24 -6.00
N PRO A 245 -9.18 -21.11 -5.36
CA PRO A 245 -9.39 -20.95 -3.92
C PRO A 245 -10.79 -21.41 -3.52
N ALA A 246 -10.91 -22.15 -2.42
CA ALA A 246 -12.17 -22.77 -2.01
C ALA A 246 -13.33 -21.77 -1.87
N TRP A 247 -13.01 -20.52 -1.46
CA TRP A 247 -14.02 -19.47 -1.35
C TRP A 247 -14.50 -18.96 -2.72
N VAL A 248 -13.60 -18.85 -3.71
CA VAL A 248 -13.94 -18.45 -5.09
C VAL A 248 -14.85 -19.51 -5.71
N SER A 249 -14.44 -20.78 -5.61
CA SER A 249 -15.23 -21.91 -6.12
C SER A 249 -16.64 -21.95 -5.49
N ARG A 250 -16.74 -21.72 -4.16
CA ARG A 250 -18.01 -21.66 -3.45
C ARG A 250 -18.90 -20.52 -3.94
N VAL A 251 -18.37 -19.29 -4.04
CA VAL A 251 -19.12 -18.12 -4.49
C VAL A 251 -19.63 -18.32 -5.92
N VAL A 252 -18.78 -18.82 -6.82
CA VAL A 252 -19.16 -19.05 -8.21
C VAL A 252 -20.24 -20.13 -8.34
N GLN A 253 -20.16 -21.23 -7.55
CA GLN A 253 -21.13 -22.33 -7.64
C GLN A 253 -22.48 -21.99 -6.99
N GLU A 254 -22.47 -21.21 -5.90
CA GLU A 254 -23.65 -20.96 -5.09
C GLU A 254 -24.47 -19.75 -5.55
N TYR A 255 -23.79 -18.68 -6.02
CA TYR A 255 -24.43 -17.38 -6.25
C TYR A 255 -24.41 -16.92 -7.71
N VAL A 256 -23.66 -17.57 -8.60
CA VAL A 256 -23.48 -17.08 -9.97
C VAL A 256 -24.12 -18.07 -10.96
N PRO A 257 -24.95 -17.57 -11.91
CA PRO A 257 -25.49 -18.41 -12.98
C PRO A 257 -24.36 -19.10 -13.77
N ALA A 258 -24.58 -20.35 -14.16
CA ALA A 258 -23.63 -21.09 -14.98
C ALA A 258 -23.43 -20.43 -16.35
N GLY A 259 -22.25 -20.58 -16.94
CA GLY A 259 -21.90 -20.01 -18.25
C GLY A 259 -20.87 -18.87 -18.15
N GLU A 260 -21.01 -17.87 -19.01
CA GLU A 260 -20.12 -16.73 -19.14
C GLU A 260 -19.99 -15.92 -17.82
N PRO A 261 -21.10 -15.64 -17.07
CA PRO A 261 -20.98 -14.93 -15.79
C PRO A 261 -20.09 -15.65 -14.80
N ALA A 262 -20.15 -16.99 -14.74
CA ALA A 262 -19.33 -17.78 -13.82
C ALA A 262 -17.83 -17.67 -14.14
N GLY A 263 -17.45 -17.67 -15.42
CA GLY A 263 -16.07 -17.45 -15.86
C GLY A 263 -15.56 -16.06 -15.49
N PHE A 264 -16.37 -15.03 -15.69
CA PHE A 264 -16.02 -13.65 -15.36
C PHE A 264 -15.87 -13.43 -13.85
N VAL A 265 -16.87 -13.82 -13.05
CA VAL A 265 -16.85 -13.66 -11.58
C VAL A 265 -15.72 -14.48 -10.95
N ARG A 266 -15.40 -15.67 -11.51
CA ARG A 266 -14.21 -16.42 -11.13
C ARG A 266 -12.94 -15.56 -11.27
N GLY A 267 -12.78 -14.85 -12.39
CA GLY A 267 -11.65 -13.94 -12.60
C GLY A 267 -11.59 -12.81 -11.57
N VAL A 268 -12.74 -12.22 -11.21
CA VAL A 268 -12.84 -11.22 -10.14
C VAL A 268 -12.37 -11.81 -8.80
N GLY A 269 -12.86 -13.01 -8.45
CA GLY A 269 -12.47 -13.69 -7.22
C GLY A 269 -10.98 -14.02 -7.17
N LEU A 270 -10.40 -14.50 -8.27
CA LEU A 270 -8.96 -14.77 -8.36
C LEU A 270 -8.13 -13.49 -8.16
N TRP A 271 -8.55 -12.35 -8.74
CA TRP A 271 -7.87 -11.08 -8.50
C TRP A 271 -7.85 -10.70 -7.02
N PHE A 272 -8.99 -10.81 -6.33
CA PHE A 272 -9.07 -10.49 -4.90
C PHE A 272 -8.32 -11.48 -4.01
N ASP A 273 -8.20 -12.73 -4.42
CA ASP A 273 -7.36 -13.72 -3.72
C ASP A 273 -5.87 -13.36 -3.86
N ASP A 274 -5.40 -13.15 -5.08
CA ASP A 274 -4.01 -12.78 -5.39
C ASP A 274 -3.62 -11.48 -4.69
N SER A 275 -4.48 -10.45 -4.76
CA SER A 275 -4.22 -9.16 -4.14
C SER A 275 -4.36 -9.19 -2.62
N GLY A 276 -5.27 -10.02 -2.09
CA GLY A 276 -5.43 -10.26 -0.65
C GLY A 276 -4.19 -10.89 -0.04
N ALA A 277 -3.52 -11.77 -0.76
CA ALA A 277 -2.26 -12.39 -0.34
C ALA A 277 -1.09 -11.38 -0.23
N VAL A 278 -1.19 -10.21 -0.88
CA VAL A 278 -0.18 -9.14 -0.82
C VAL A 278 -0.41 -8.20 0.37
N LEU A 279 -1.65 -8.06 0.85
CA LEU A 279 -2.00 -7.10 1.90
C LEU A 279 -1.18 -7.23 3.20
N PRO A 280 -0.98 -8.42 3.79
CA PRO A 280 -0.20 -8.54 5.03
C PRO A 280 1.23 -8.04 4.88
N GLY A 281 1.86 -8.30 3.71
CA GLY A 281 3.19 -7.76 3.41
C GLY A 281 3.18 -6.23 3.33
N LEU A 282 2.17 -5.62 2.72
CA LEU A 282 2.04 -4.16 2.69
C LEU A 282 1.82 -3.56 4.10
N VAL A 283 1.13 -4.26 4.99
CA VAL A 283 0.97 -3.84 6.40
C VAL A 283 2.34 -3.82 7.09
N ILE A 284 3.16 -4.85 6.90
CA ILE A 284 4.52 -4.92 7.47
C ILE A 284 5.40 -3.80 6.89
N VAL A 285 5.40 -3.61 5.56
CA VAL A 285 6.10 -2.50 4.91
C VAL A 285 5.67 -1.14 5.47
N SER A 286 4.36 -0.95 5.70
CA SER A 286 3.83 0.29 6.27
C SER A 286 4.36 0.58 7.68
N GLY A 287 4.58 -0.46 8.49
CA GLY A 287 5.17 -0.34 9.81
C GLY A 287 6.60 0.23 9.78
N GLN A 288 7.43 -0.25 8.86
CA GLN A 288 8.79 0.28 8.69
C GLN A 288 8.80 1.72 8.18
N ILE A 289 7.94 2.04 7.18
CA ILE A 289 7.77 3.42 6.69
C ILE A 289 7.41 4.35 7.86
N MET A 290 6.49 3.91 8.71
CA MET A 290 5.99 4.68 9.86
C MET A 290 7.09 5.00 10.87
N ILE A 291 7.94 4.03 11.21
CA ILE A 291 9.07 4.22 12.13
C ILE A 291 10.09 5.22 11.58
N LEU A 292 10.56 4.98 10.35
CA LEU A 292 11.62 5.82 9.76
C LEU A 292 11.12 7.22 9.45
N LEU A 293 9.85 7.35 9.04
CA LEU A 293 9.20 8.64 8.90
C LEU A 293 9.11 9.38 10.25
N ALA A 294 8.76 8.69 11.34
CA ALA A 294 8.68 9.31 12.66
C ALA A 294 10.05 9.84 13.14
N ILE A 295 11.10 9.06 12.88
CA ILE A 295 12.48 9.49 13.15
C ILE A 295 12.84 10.72 12.29
N ALA A 296 12.53 10.69 10.99
CA ALA A 296 12.79 11.81 10.08
C ALA A 296 12.04 13.08 10.53
N VAL A 297 10.76 12.94 10.91
CA VAL A 297 9.94 14.04 11.44
C VAL A 297 10.55 14.61 12.73
N ALA A 298 11.02 13.74 13.65
CA ALA A 298 11.65 14.19 14.90
C ALA A 298 12.96 14.95 14.61
N LEU A 299 13.82 14.42 13.74
CA LEU A 299 15.11 15.05 13.40
C LEU A 299 14.91 16.37 12.63
N ALA A 300 13.94 16.42 11.68
CA ALA A 300 13.64 17.59 10.88
C ALA A 300 13.17 18.81 11.71
N THR A 301 12.75 18.61 12.98
CA THR A 301 12.45 19.73 13.89
C THR A 301 13.68 20.52 14.29
N ARG A 302 14.87 19.94 14.24
CA ARG A 302 16.14 20.56 14.70
C ARG A 302 17.21 20.64 13.63
N LEU A 303 17.23 19.70 12.71
CA LEU A 303 18.28 19.52 11.73
C LEU A 303 17.81 19.96 10.33
N PRO A 304 18.71 20.55 9.52
CA PRO A 304 18.41 20.86 8.14
C PRO A 304 18.29 19.58 7.30
N VAL A 305 17.64 19.71 6.13
CA VAL A 305 17.39 18.61 5.19
C VAL A 305 18.65 17.81 4.88
N VAL A 306 19.77 18.52 4.59
CA VAL A 306 21.06 17.92 4.21
C VAL A 306 21.64 16.98 5.30
N VAL A 307 21.28 17.19 6.56
CA VAL A 307 21.76 16.37 7.70
C VAL A 307 20.73 15.29 8.05
N THR A 308 19.45 15.61 7.99
CA THR A 308 18.37 14.66 8.35
C THR A 308 18.36 13.45 7.45
N ILE A 309 18.47 13.62 6.13
CA ILE A 309 18.40 12.51 5.17
C ILE A 309 19.53 11.49 5.37
N PRO A 310 20.84 11.90 5.44
CA PRO A 310 21.91 10.94 5.69
C PRO A 310 21.77 10.20 7.03
N ILE A 311 21.34 10.89 8.09
CA ILE A 311 21.12 10.24 9.39
C ILE A 311 20.04 9.17 9.29
N CYS A 312 18.90 9.46 8.67
CA CYS A 312 17.85 8.47 8.46
C CYS A 312 18.33 7.28 7.61
N LEU A 313 19.17 7.55 6.61
CA LEU A 313 19.77 6.49 5.79
C LEU A 313 20.70 5.59 6.62
N VAL A 314 21.50 6.18 7.52
CA VAL A 314 22.34 5.44 8.47
C VAL A 314 21.45 4.58 9.40
N PHE A 315 20.35 5.12 9.92
CA PHE A 315 19.39 4.35 10.73
C PHE A 315 18.81 3.17 9.95
N TYR A 316 18.45 3.39 8.69
CA TYR A 316 17.95 2.34 7.80
C TYR A 316 18.97 1.21 7.63
N PHE A 317 20.23 1.53 7.25
CA PHE A 317 21.26 0.53 7.04
C PHE A 317 21.67 -0.18 8.33
N LEU A 318 21.88 0.56 9.41
CA LEU A 318 22.26 -0.04 10.68
C LEU A 318 21.15 -0.93 11.24
N GLY A 319 19.88 -0.53 11.13
CA GLY A 319 18.75 -1.33 11.58
C GLY A 319 18.62 -2.68 10.89
N HIS A 320 19.07 -2.79 9.64
CA HIS A 320 19.12 -4.07 8.90
C HIS A 320 20.43 -4.83 9.13
N LEU A 321 21.55 -4.13 9.34
CA LEU A 321 22.88 -4.74 9.46
C LEU A 321 23.18 -5.26 10.85
N THR A 322 22.62 -4.64 11.88
CA THR A 322 22.92 -4.95 13.28
C THR A 322 22.75 -6.43 13.65
N PRO A 323 21.67 -7.13 13.31
CA PRO A 323 21.49 -8.54 13.62
C PRO A 323 22.52 -9.44 12.92
N ILE A 324 22.87 -9.08 11.69
CA ILE A 324 23.92 -9.79 10.92
C ILE A 324 25.28 -9.61 11.63
N LEU A 325 25.60 -8.40 12.06
CA LEU A 325 26.83 -8.13 12.80
C LEU A 325 26.91 -8.90 14.12
N ILE A 326 25.82 -8.98 14.87
CA ILE A 326 25.73 -9.77 16.09
C ILE A 326 25.95 -11.25 15.79
N SER A 327 25.28 -11.81 14.77
CA SER A 327 25.40 -13.23 14.41
C SER A 327 26.83 -13.61 13.96
N VAL A 328 27.49 -12.76 13.19
CA VAL A 328 28.84 -12.99 12.66
C VAL A 328 29.91 -12.82 13.75
N SER A 329 29.72 -11.89 14.70
CA SER A 329 30.71 -11.59 15.76
C SER A 329 30.60 -12.50 16.97
N ARG A 330 29.45 -13.14 17.18
CA ARG A 330 29.16 -13.98 18.35
C ARG A 330 30.19 -15.11 18.52
N GLY A 331 30.83 -15.16 19.68
CA GLY A 331 31.79 -16.22 20.03
C GLY A 331 33.19 -16.04 19.45
N LYS A 332 33.46 -14.95 18.70
CA LYS A 332 34.81 -14.62 18.18
C LYS A 332 35.52 -13.66 19.14
N GLY A 333 36.83 -13.90 19.34
CA GLY A 333 37.68 -13.08 20.21
C GLY A 333 38.28 -11.84 19.52
N GLY A 334 39.01 -11.02 20.27
CA GLY A 334 39.75 -9.87 19.74
C GLY A 334 38.86 -8.72 19.27
N ALA A 335 39.13 -8.17 18.09
CA ALA A 335 38.38 -7.05 17.52
C ALA A 335 36.88 -7.32 17.35
N PHE A 336 36.48 -8.60 17.19
CA PHE A 336 35.07 -8.98 17.06
C PHE A 336 34.25 -8.70 18.32
N ARG A 337 34.86 -8.70 19.51
CA ARG A 337 34.18 -8.29 20.75
C ARG A 337 33.74 -6.84 20.75
N LEU A 338 34.55 -5.95 20.17
CA LEU A 338 34.16 -4.55 20.02
C LEU A 338 33.00 -4.40 19.04
N ILE A 339 33.04 -5.14 17.92
CA ILE A 339 31.95 -5.14 16.93
C ILE A 339 30.66 -5.66 17.57
N GLU A 340 30.74 -6.77 18.33
CA GLU A 340 29.59 -7.34 19.05
C GLU A 340 29.00 -6.36 20.04
N PHE A 341 29.83 -5.71 20.85
CA PHE A 341 29.40 -4.68 21.82
C PHE A 341 28.73 -3.50 21.12
N MET A 342 29.35 -2.93 20.06
CA MET A 342 28.77 -1.82 19.31
C MET A 342 27.45 -2.21 18.66
N ALA A 343 27.38 -3.41 18.08
CA ALA A 343 26.16 -3.92 17.48
C ALA A 343 25.05 -4.11 18.52
N GLN A 344 25.35 -4.60 19.73
CA GLN A 344 24.39 -4.70 20.82
C GLN A 344 23.88 -3.34 21.32
N VAL A 345 24.76 -2.33 21.36
CA VAL A 345 24.35 -0.95 21.68
C VAL A 345 23.41 -0.41 20.61
N PHE A 346 23.73 -0.62 19.34
CA PHE A 346 22.85 -0.21 18.24
C PHE A 346 21.53 -0.96 18.25
N ASP A 347 21.52 -2.26 18.51
CA ASP A 347 20.32 -3.08 18.62
C ASP A 347 19.35 -2.60 19.74
N THR A 348 19.93 -2.03 20.81
CA THR A 348 19.14 -1.50 21.92
C THR A 348 18.52 -0.12 21.60
N VAL A 349 19.23 0.70 20.81
CA VAL A 349 18.85 2.11 20.53
C VAL A 349 18.09 2.26 19.22
N LEU A 350 18.49 1.49 18.19
CA LEU A 350 17.89 1.56 16.86
C LEU A 350 16.66 0.64 16.76
N PRO A 351 15.69 0.98 15.91
CA PRO A 351 14.59 0.06 15.64
C PRO A 351 15.12 -1.21 14.97
N GLY A 352 14.69 -2.37 15.43
CA GLY A 352 14.96 -3.68 14.80
C GLY A 352 14.23 -3.80 13.46
N LEU A 353 14.81 -3.27 12.40
CA LEU A 353 14.18 -3.23 11.08
C LEU A 353 14.12 -4.60 10.40
N GLU A 354 14.89 -5.58 10.88
CA GLU A 354 14.82 -6.96 10.37
C GLU A 354 13.46 -7.62 10.55
N HIS A 355 12.69 -7.22 11.60
CA HIS A 355 11.34 -7.72 11.82
C HIS A 355 10.37 -7.35 10.72
N PHE A 356 10.69 -6.38 9.88
CA PHE A 356 9.90 -5.97 8.72
C PHE A 356 10.36 -6.66 7.43
N SER A 357 11.45 -7.44 7.46
CA SER A 357 11.88 -8.24 6.31
C SER A 357 10.96 -9.44 6.12
N LEU A 358 10.41 -9.56 4.92
CA LEU A 358 9.48 -10.64 4.56
C LEU A 358 10.20 -11.88 4.03
N GLY A 359 11.51 -11.79 3.71
CA GLY A 359 12.28 -12.87 3.15
C GLY A 359 12.22 -14.16 3.98
N ALA A 360 12.44 -14.04 5.30
CA ALA A 360 12.39 -15.19 6.20
C ALA A 360 10.99 -15.85 6.32
N VAL A 361 9.93 -15.11 6.00
CA VAL A 361 8.52 -15.59 6.06
C VAL A 361 8.10 -16.17 4.72
N ILE A 362 8.51 -15.56 3.60
CA ILE A 362 8.12 -15.91 2.24
C ILE A 362 8.92 -17.09 1.70
N VAL A 363 10.23 -17.14 2.00
CA VAL A 363 11.18 -18.17 1.48
C VAL A 363 11.06 -19.51 2.20
N ARG A 364 10.25 -19.63 3.26
CA ARG A 364 10.04 -20.91 3.94
C ARG A 364 9.39 -21.94 3.02
N ASP A 365 9.89 -23.18 3.10
CA ASP A 365 9.37 -24.33 2.33
C ASP A 365 7.89 -24.62 2.64
N ALA A 366 7.45 -24.32 3.86
CA ALA A 366 6.05 -24.42 4.25
C ALA A 366 5.48 -23.03 4.56
N PRO A 367 4.40 -22.60 3.88
CA PRO A 367 3.74 -21.34 4.20
C PRO A 367 3.24 -21.37 5.65
N LEU A 368 3.41 -20.27 6.37
CA LEU A 368 2.86 -20.13 7.71
C LEU A 368 1.34 -20.27 7.65
N PRO A 369 0.71 -21.02 8.58
CA PRO A 369 -0.74 -20.99 8.71
C PRO A 369 -1.26 -19.57 8.84
N ALA A 370 -2.38 -19.25 8.20
CA ALA A 370 -2.94 -17.89 8.15
C ALA A 370 -3.07 -17.24 9.54
N GLY A 371 -3.41 -18.01 10.57
CA GLY A 371 -3.48 -17.53 11.95
C GLY A 371 -2.12 -17.13 12.54
N GLN A 372 -1.06 -17.87 12.26
CA GLN A 372 0.29 -17.54 12.73
C GLN A 372 0.85 -16.32 11.99
N PHE A 373 0.55 -16.21 10.69
CA PHE A 373 0.95 -15.05 9.90
C PHE A 373 0.22 -13.78 10.35
N ALA A 374 -1.07 -13.87 10.68
CA ALA A 374 -1.84 -12.77 11.23
C ALA A 374 -1.30 -12.33 12.61
N LEU A 375 -0.94 -13.28 13.48
CA LEU A 375 -0.30 -12.98 14.77
C LEU A 375 1.04 -12.24 14.56
N TYR A 376 1.92 -12.76 13.72
CA TYR A 376 3.19 -12.11 13.40
C TYR A 376 2.98 -10.68 12.89
N THR A 377 2.07 -10.50 11.92
CA THR A 377 1.75 -9.17 11.37
C THR A 377 1.23 -8.23 12.47
N SER A 378 0.41 -8.72 13.40
CA SER A 378 -0.12 -7.91 14.50
C SER A 378 0.96 -7.51 15.51
N GLU A 379 1.88 -8.41 15.85
CA GLU A 379 3.00 -8.15 16.77
C GLU A 379 3.98 -7.12 16.17
N VAL A 380 4.34 -7.28 14.90
CA VAL A 380 5.21 -6.34 14.18
C VAL A 380 4.54 -4.97 14.05
N SER A 381 3.23 -4.94 13.79
CA SER A 381 2.46 -3.69 13.71
C SER A 381 2.39 -2.96 15.06
N LEU A 382 2.19 -3.71 16.14
CA LEU A 382 2.20 -3.14 17.50
C LEU A 382 3.57 -2.56 17.85
N TYR A 383 4.65 -3.29 17.53
CA TYR A 383 6.01 -2.80 17.69
C TYR A 383 6.23 -1.49 16.92
N ALA A 384 5.80 -1.43 15.65
CA ALA A 384 5.89 -0.24 14.82
C ALA A 384 5.13 0.95 15.41
N LEU A 385 3.92 0.73 15.91
CA LEU A 385 3.09 1.77 16.54
C LEU A 385 3.76 2.33 17.81
N LEU A 386 4.27 1.45 18.66
CA LEU A 386 4.93 1.86 19.92
C LEU A 386 6.21 2.65 19.62
N TYR A 387 7.06 2.16 18.73
CA TYR A 387 8.29 2.86 18.38
C TYR A 387 8.02 4.22 17.74
N THR A 388 7.05 4.27 16.82
CA THR A 388 6.58 5.51 16.19
C THR A 388 6.07 6.51 17.23
N ALA A 389 5.28 6.06 18.20
CA ALA A 389 4.79 6.93 19.27
C ALA A 389 5.94 7.52 20.10
N ILE A 390 6.94 6.71 20.45
CA ILE A 390 8.14 7.17 21.18
C ILE A 390 8.92 8.19 20.34
N ALA A 391 9.17 7.90 19.06
CA ALA A 391 9.91 8.81 18.17
C ALA A 391 9.18 10.14 17.99
N LEU A 392 7.86 10.12 17.82
CA LEU A 392 7.04 11.34 17.71
C LEU A 392 6.98 12.12 19.02
N LEU A 393 6.87 11.46 20.17
CA LEU A 393 6.94 12.13 21.47
C LEU A 393 8.30 12.83 21.66
N PHE A 394 9.40 12.17 21.30
CA PHE A 394 10.72 12.78 21.31
C PHE A 394 10.79 13.99 20.36
N GLY A 395 10.25 13.86 19.14
CA GLY A 395 10.14 14.96 18.19
C GLY A 395 9.33 16.14 18.72
N LEU A 396 8.25 15.87 19.45
CA LEU A 396 7.43 16.93 20.09
C LEU A 396 8.20 17.67 21.18
N ILE A 397 8.98 16.97 22.04
CA ILE A 397 9.83 17.58 23.05
C ILE A 397 10.88 18.48 22.37
N LEU A 398 11.57 17.96 21.36
CA LEU A 398 12.56 18.74 20.60
C LEU A 398 11.94 19.99 19.95
N PHE A 399 10.68 19.92 19.53
CA PHE A 399 9.99 21.03 18.87
C PHE A 399 9.43 22.05 19.87
N GLU A 400 9.01 21.62 21.08
CA GLU A 400 8.54 22.54 22.13
C GLU A 400 9.66 23.47 22.60
N ASP A 401 10.89 22.97 22.72
CA ASP A 401 12.08 23.73 23.17
C ASP A 401 12.70 24.62 22.09
N ARG A 402 12.18 24.64 20.88
CA ARG A 402 12.72 25.48 19.80
C ARG A 402 12.06 26.85 19.81
N ASP A 403 12.91 27.90 19.94
CA ASP A 403 12.49 29.28 19.69
C ASP A 403 12.24 29.43 18.18
N LEU A 404 11.02 29.83 17.84
CA LEU A 404 10.59 30.08 16.45
C LEU A 404 10.61 31.57 16.10
N ALA A 405 11.13 32.43 17.00
CA ALA A 405 11.20 33.88 16.83
C ALA A 405 12.34 34.32 15.89
#